data_b17cc201f1376d492d1c76aac16a50fb
#
_entry.id   b17cc201f1376d492d1c76aac16a50fb
#
_cell.length_a   1.000
_cell.length_b   1.000
_cell.length_c   1.000
_cell.angle_alpha   90.00
_cell.angle_beta   90.00
_cell.angle_gamma   90.00
#
_symmetry.space_group_name_H-M   'P 1'
#
loop_
_entity.id
_entity.type
_entity.pdbx_description
1 polymer ?
#
loop_
_entity_poly.entity_id
_entity_poly.type
_entity_poly.pdbx_seq_one_letter_code
_entity_poly.pdbx_strand_id
1 'polypeptide(L)'
;MPWLPVRRLRVRLTLVHLAMLTAIVLVFIVGTSFVMQTQLRAELRAYIERDLRTVEGLVVFDQYGHAYLREEEQGDPASRFVLERYVEILTPAGETLYRVESLGERGLGGPPAPGEGEGAYTEREVVLDDGTPVMVASHRRFFDGDRAALVRVGYSLEPTDQRVRDWVLDTLWSLGVMLAIAGIAGFLLTRRALQPIARMARRVETMSAERLSERLPVEGADEE
;
A
#
# COMPACT_ATOMS: atom_id res chain seq x y z
N MET A 1 -19.32 -33.90 34.85
CA MET A 1 -18.61 -33.47 33.60
C MET A 1 -17.98 -32.07 33.76
N PRO A 2 -16.79 -31.90 34.36
CA PRO A 2 -16.17 -30.59 34.64
C PRO A 2 -15.12 -30.13 33.60
N TRP A 3 -15.01 -30.77 32.44
CA TRP A 3 -13.98 -30.53 31.44
C TRP A 3 -14.26 -29.39 30.48
N LEU A 4 -15.48 -28.88 30.43
CA LEU A 4 -15.94 -27.83 29.53
C LEU A 4 -15.27 -26.44 29.79
N PRO A 5 -14.99 -26.02 31.02
CA PRO A 5 -14.45 -24.66 31.26
C PRO A 5 -12.99 -24.53 30.84
N VAL A 6 -12.13 -25.52 31.04
CA VAL A 6 -10.70 -25.47 30.71
C VAL A 6 -10.45 -25.47 29.20
N ARG A 7 -11.23 -26.19 28.43
CA ARG A 7 -11.16 -26.20 26.96
C ARG A 7 -11.59 -24.86 26.39
N ARG A 8 -12.65 -24.26 26.93
CA ARG A 8 -13.12 -22.91 26.55
C ARG A 8 -12.11 -21.83 26.91
N LEU A 9 -11.41 -21.94 28.05
CA LEU A 9 -10.40 -21.00 28.47
C LEU A 9 -9.19 -21.00 27.52
N ARG A 10 -8.72 -22.20 27.11
CA ARG A 10 -7.61 -22.36 26.16
C ARG A 10 -7.91 -21.72 24.82
N VAL A 11 -9.09 -22.03 24.26
CA VAL A 11 -9.54 -21.47 22.97
C VAL A 11 -9.66 -19.95 23.07
N ARG A 12 -10.25 -19.45 24.17
CA ARG A 12 -10.40 -18.00 24.39
C ARG A 12 -9.05 -17.29 24.48
N LEU A 13 -8.09 -17.86 25.20
CA LEU A 13 -6.75 -17.29 25.33
C LEU A 13 -6.02 -17.26 24.00
N THR A 14 -6.07 -18.36 23.24
CA THR A 14 -5.47 -18.41 21.89
C THR A 14 -6.12 -17.43 20.95
N LEU A 15 -7.46 -17.29 20.97
CA LEU A 15 -8.17 -16.32 20.14
C LEU A 15 -7.82 -14.87 20.49
N VAL A 16 -7.69 -14.53 21.78
CA VAL A 16 -7.30 -13.18 22.20
C VAL A 16 -5.88 -12.86 21.72
N HIS A 17 -4.92 -13.81 21.88
CA HIS A 17 -3.57 -13.60 21.39
C HIS A 17 -3.53 -13.45 19.86
N LEU A 18 -4.28 -14.29 19.15
CA LEU A 18 -4.38 -14.22 17.70
C LEU A 18 -5.01 -12.90 17.23
N ALA A 19 -6.08 -12.46 17.89
CA ALA A 19 -6.72 -11.17 17.58
C ALA A 19 -5.79 -9.98 17.85
N MET A 20 -5.04 -10.00 18.96
CA MET A 20 -4.05 -8.97 19.28
C MET A 20 -2.93 -8.92 18.25
N LEU A 21 -2.40 -10.08 17.86
CA LEU A 21 -1.34 -10.17 16.86
C LEU A 21 -1.82 -9.70 15.49
N THR A 22 -3.04 -10.09 15.10
CA THR A 22 -3.68 -9.62 13.88
C THR A 22 -3.84 -8.09 13.89
N ALA A 23 -4.30 -7.52 15.00
CA ALA A 23 -4.46 -6.07 15.11
C ALA A 23 -3.13 -5.32 14.96
N ILE A 24 -2.07 -5.80 15.60
CA ILE A 24 -0.71 -5.22 15.49
C ILE A 24 -0.23 -5.25 14.04
N VAL A 25 -0.37 -6.39 13.36
CA VAL A 25 0.10 -6.52 11.98
C VAL A 25 -0.75 -5.70 11.02
N LEU A 26 -2.06 -5.59 11.22
CA LEU A 26 -2.90 -4.69 10.41
C LEU A 26 -2.47 -3.23 10.55
N VAL A 27 -2.21 -2.76 11.77
CA VAL A 27 -1.68 -1.40 12.00
C VAL A 27 -0.34 -1.21 11.29
N PHE A 28 0.54 -2.21 11.33
CA PHE A 28 1.81 -2.16 10.63
C PHE A 28 1.65 -2.09 9.12
N ILE A 29 0.76 -2.91 8.53
CA ILE A 29 0.46 -2.89 7.08
C ILE A 29 -0.06 -1.52 6.66
N VAL A 30 -1.04 -0.96 7.39
CA VAL A 30 -1.60 0.37 7.08
C VAL A 30 -0.52 1.44 7.17
N GLY A 31 0.28 1.43 8.24
CA GLY A 31 1.39 2.39 8.43
C GLY A 31 2.43 2.31 7.31
N THR A 32 2.87 1.10 6.97
CA THR A 32 3.86 0.89 5.91
C THR A 32 3.32 1.26 4.53
N SER A 33 2.04 0.93 4.24
CA SER A 33 1.39 1.33 2.99
C SER A 33 1.33 2.85 2.85
N PHE A 34 1.01 3.56 3.92
CA PHE A 34 0.98 5.01 3.92
C PHE A 34 2.38 5.61 3.66
N VAL A 35 3.41 5.10 4.34
CA VAL A 35 4.80 5.54 4.13
C VAL A 35 5.25 5.25 2.70
N MET A 36 4.95 4.06 2.18
CA MET A 36 5.31 3.67 0.81
C MET A 36 4.65 4.59 -0.24
N GLN A 37 3.35 4.89 -0.08
CA GLN A 37 2.66 5.82 -0.98
C GLN A 37 3.29 7.22 -0.96
N THR A 38 3.62 7.74 0.22
CA THR A 38 4.22 9.07 0.34
C THR A 38 5.61 9.12 -0.26
N GLN A 39 6.43 8.08 -0.09
CA GLN A 39 7.76 7.99 -0.69
C GLN A 39 7.70 7.87 -2.21
N LEU A 40 6.86 6.97 -2.76
CA LEU A 40 6.71 6.80 -4.20
C LEU A 40 6.21 8.08 -4.87
N ARG A 41 5.28 8.79 -4.26
CA ARG A 41 4.82 10.09 -4.77
C ARG A 41 5.91 11.17 -4.71
N ALA A 42 6.73 11.18 -3.66
CA ALA A 42 7.85 12.13 -3.55
C ALA A 42 8.94 11.84 -4.60
N GLU A 43 9.27 10.57 -4.83
CA GLU A 43 10.21 10.17 -5.88
C GLU A 43 9.69 10.54 -7.27
N LEU A 44 8.40 10.29 -7.53
CA LEU A 44 7.75 10.65 -8.79
C LEU A 44 7.80 12.17 -9.02
N ARG A 45 7.52 12.98 -7.99
CA ARG A 45 7.63 14.45 -8.08
C ARG A 45 9.03 14.91 -8.46
N ALA A 46 10.06 14.39 -7.77
CA ALA A 46 11.44 14.73 -8.06
C ALA A 46 11.87 14.30 -9.47
N TYR A 47 11.33 13.18 -9.95
CA TYR A 47 11.54 12.71 -11.31
C TYR A 47 10.87 13.64 -12.33
N ILE A 48 9.60 13.98 -12.14
CA ILE A 48 8.82 14.87 -13.02
C ILE A 48 9.47 16.24 -13.12
N GLU A 49 9.91 16.82 -12.00
CA GLU A 49 10.60 18.12 -12.00
C GLU A 49 11.87 18.10 -12.87
N ARG A 50 12.65 17.02 -12.76
CA ARG A 50 13.87 16.86 -13.55
C ARG A 50 13.56 16.69 -15.04
N ASP A 51 12.57 15.86 -15.35
CA ASP A 51 12.17 15.59 -16.72
C ASP A 51 11.50 16.80 -17.39
N LEU A 52 10.70 17.57 -16.66
CA LEU A 52 10.14 18.83 -17.15
C LEU A 52 11.23 19.76 -17.67
N ARG A 53 12.33 19.91 -16.95
CA ARG A 53 13.49 20.72 -17.38
C ARG A 53 14.17 20.15 -18.63
N THR A 54 14.23 18.81 -18.75
CA THR A 54 14.77 18.14 -19.93
C THR A 54 13.86 18.38 -21.12
N VAL A 55 12.55 18.17 -20.99
CA VAL A 55 11.57 18.43 -22.05
C VAL A 55 11.64 19.89 -22.52
N GLU A 56 11.71 20.85 -21.59
CA GLU A 56 11.86 22.27 -21.93
C GLU A 56 13.11 22.56 -22.75
N GLY A 57 14.21 21.83 -22.52
CA GLY A 57 15.42 21.93 -23.32
C GLY A 57 15.31 21.37 -24.73
N LEU A 58 14.35 20.43 -24.94
CA LEU A 58 14.11 19.79 -26.24
C LEU A 58 13.07 20.51 -27.09
N VAL A 59 12.32 21.45 -26.51
CA VAL A 59 11.32 22.24 -27.24
C VAL A 59 11.99 23.17 -28.22
N VAL A 60 11.67 23.05 -29.49
CA VAL A 60 12.13 23.93 -30.58
C VAL A 60 10.92 24.47 -31.33
N PHE A 61 10.97 25.71 -31.74
CA PHE A 61 9.93 26.32 -32.57
C PHE A 61 10.40 26.44 -34.02
N ASP A 62 9.52 26.13 -34.95
CA ASP A 62 9.75 26.36 -36.37
C ASP A 62 9.57 27.87 -36.72
N GLN A 63 9.86 28.20 -37.95
CA GLN A 63 9.66 29.56 -38.48
C GLN A 63 8.20 30.01 -38.50
N TYR A 64 7.26 29.06 -38.40
CA TYR A 64 5.80 29.32 -38.43
C TYR A 64 5.24 29.40 -37.02
N GLY A 65 6.04 29.09 -35.98
CA GLY A 65 5.64 29.13 -34.58
C GLY A 65 5.06 27.81 -34.05
N HIS A 66 5.13 26.72 -34.79
CA HIS A 66 4.76 25.40 -34.27
C HIS A 66 5.88 24.88 -33.39
N ALA A 67 5.50 24.33 -32.24
CA ALA A 67 6.45 23.68 -31.35
C ALA A 67 6.64 22.22 -31.78
N TYR A 68 7.87 21.75 -31.72
CA TYR A 68 8.20 20.32 -31.84
C TYR A 68 9.28 19.96 -30.84
N LEU A 69 9.34 18.70 -30.47
CA LEU A 69 10.40 18.18 -29.63
C LEU A 69 11.54 17.71 -30.54
N ARG A 70 12.73 18.20 -30.29
CA ARG A 70 13.94 17.67 -30.94
C ARG A 70 14.12 16.24 -30.45
N GLU A 71 13.97 15.25 -31.34
CA GLU A 71 14.32 13.87 -31.04
C GLU A 71 15.83 13.83 -30.75
N GLU A 72 16.22 13.56 -29.50
CA GLU A 72 17.55 13.08 -29.24
C GLU A 72 17.70 11.69 -29.89
N GLU A 73 18.75 11.54 -30.71
CA GLU A 73 19.10 10.28 -31.33
C GLU A 73 18.99 9.14 -30.30
N GLN A 74 18.22 8.10 -30.66
CA GLN A 74 17.86 6.93 -29.87
C GLN A 74 19.08 6.15 -29.36
N GLY A 75 19.84 6.71 -28.43
CA GLY A 75 21.09 6.09 -27.94
C GLY A 75 21.10 5.75 -26.45
N ASP A 76 20.25 6.33 -25.63
CA ASP A 76 20.31 6.07 -24.19
C ASP A 76 19.33 4.96 -23.76
N PRO A 77 19.86 3.79 -23.27
CA PRO A 77 19.01 2.74 -22.73
C PRO A 77 18.21 3.18 -21.48
N ALA A 78 18.54 4.31 -20.85
CA ALA A 78 17.75 4.89 -19.77
C ALA A 78 16.37 5.35 -20.23
N SER A 79 16.19 5.68 -21.51
CA SER A 79 14.88 6.02 -22.09
C SER A 79 13.92 4.83 -22.24
N ARG A 80 14.38 3.59 -22.01
CA ARG A 80 13.51 2.40 -21.98
C ARG A 80 12.65 2.27 -20.72
N PHE A 81 12.88 3.08 -19.71
CA PHE A 81 11.95 3.29 -18.60
C PHE A 81 10.98 4.45 -18.85
N VAL A 82 10.65 4.70 -20.11
CA VAL A 82 9.55 5.59 -20.45
C VAL A 82 8.25 4.91 -20.01
N LEU A 83 7.97 5.01 -18.74
CA LEU A 83 6.61 5.15 -18.26
C LEU A 83 5.94 6.08 -19.26
N GLU A 84 4.77 5.72 -19.74
CA GLU A 84 4.03 6.51 -20.70
C GLU A 84 4.07 7.99 -20.31
N ARG A 85 4.98 8.71 -20.96
CA ARG A 85 5.21 10.13 -20.74
C ARG A 85 4.28 10.88 -21.68
N TYR A 86 3.42 11.65 -21.09
CA TYR A 86 2.53 12.53 -21.83
C TYR A 86 3.12 13.93 -21.87
N VAL A 87 3.28 14.51 -23.05
CA VAL A 87 3.78 15.87 -23.22
C VAL A 87 2.77 16.69 -24.00
N GLU A 88 2.46 17.86 -23.48
CA GLU A 88 1.59 18.84 -24.10
C GLU A 88 2.23 20.24 -23.97
N ILE A 89 2.25 20.99 -25.05
CA ILE A 89 2.74 22.36 -25.07
C ILE A 89 1.59 23.26 -25.57
N LEU A 90 1.25 24.25 -24.76
CA LEU A 90 0.17 25.19 -25.01
C LEU A 90 0.68 26.61 -25.10
N THR A 91 -0.04 27.45 -25.83
CA THR A 91 0.10 28.90 -25.68
C THR A 91 -0.46 29.35 -24.32
N PRO A 92 -0.11 30.53 -23.80
CA PRO A 92 -0.75 31.08 -22.60
C PRO A 92 -2.27 31.26 -22.75
N ALA A 93 -2.78 31.34 -23.98
CA ALA A 93 -4.22 31.39 -24.30
C ALA A 93 -4.88 30.02 -24.29
N GLY A 94 -4.11 28.91 -24.22
CA GLY A 94 -4.62 27.55 -24.19
C GLY A 94 -4.69 26.87 -25.55
N GLU A 95 -4.15 27.47 -26.61
CA GLU A 95 -4.04 26.83 -27.91
C GLU A 95 -2.93 25.79 -27.91
N THR A 96 -3.16 24.62 -28.48
CA THR A 96 -2.19 23.52 -28.54
C THR A 96 -1.13 23.79 -29.59
N LEU A 97 0.12 23.90 -29.16
CA LEU A 97 1.29 24.01 -30.03
C LEU A 97 1.89 22.65 -30.37
N TYR A 98 1.87 21.75 -29.40
CA TYR A 98 2.33 20.36 -29.53
C TYR A 98 1.56 19.47 -28.58
N ARG A 99 1.25 18.26 -29.02
CA ARG A 99 0.63 17.23 -28.21
C ARG A 99 1.05 15.85 -28.71
N VAL A 100 1.41 14.95 -27.78
CA VAL A 100 1.68 13.54 -28.11
C VAL A 100 0.39 12.87 -28.58
N GLU A 101 0.46 12.01 -29.60
CA GLU A 101 -0.70 11.34 -30.21
C GLU A 101 -1.52 10.48 -29.23
N SER A 102 -0.88 9.95 -28.16
CA SER A 102 -1.53 9.17 -27.11
C SER A 102 -2.49 9.98 -26.24
N LEU A 103 -2.43 11.31 -26.27
CA LEU A 103 -3.36 12.19 -25.58
C LEU A 103 -4.59 12.45 -26.46
N GLY A 104 -5.76 12.16 -25.92
CA GLY A 104 -7.02 12.47 -26.58
C GLY A 104 -7.27 13.97 -26.76
N GLU A 105 -8.47 14.34 -27.21
CA GLU A 105 -8.82 15.74 -27.53
C GLU A 105 -8.69 16.71 -26.34
N ARG A 106 -8.94 16.24 -25.12
CA ARG A 106 -8.86 17.04 -23.89
C ARG A 106 -7.43 17.33 -23.42
N GLY A 107 -6.43 16.58 -23.96
CA GLY A 107 -5.04 16.71 -23.56
C GLY A 107 -4.82 16.45 -22.05
N LEU A 108 -3.83 17.10 -21.47
CA LEU A 108 -3.50 17.02 -20.05
C LEU A 108 -4.35 17.96 -19.20
N GLY A 109 -5.67 17.82 -19.30
CA GLY A 109 -6.64 18.52 -18.43
C GLY A 109 -7.19 19.83 -18.97
N GLY A 110 -7.24 19.99 -20.30
CA GLY A 110 -7.94 21.10 -20.97
C GLY A 110 -7.21 22.45 -20.86
N PRO A 111 -7.96 23.58 -20.96
CA PRO A 111 -7.34 24.90 -20.96
C PRO A 111 -6.55 25.20 -19.69
N PRO A 112 -5.52 26.09 -19.76
CA PRO A 112 -4.71 26.43 -18.60
C PRO A 112 -5.54 27.02 -17.47
N ALA A 113 -5.28 26.55 -16.24
CA ALA A 113 -5.89 27.11 -15.05
C ALA A 113 -5.20 28.44 -14.67
N PRO A 114 -5.91 29.35 -13.96
CA PRO A 114 -5.29 30.57 -13.44
C PRO A 114 -4.10 30.23 -12.55
N GLY A 115 -2.93 30.81 -12.80
CA GLY A 115 -1.69 30.55 -12.06
C GLY A 115 -0.96 29.27 -12.44
N GLU A 116 -1.44 28.50 -13.41
CA GLU A 116 -0.77 27.29 -13.85
C GLU A 116 0.58 27.62 -14.51
N GLY A 117 1.62 26.88 -14.08
CA GLY A 117 2.97 27.08 -14.55
C GLY A 117 3.68 28.29 -13.97
N GLU A 118 3.13 28.95 -12.95
CA GLU A 118 3.81 30.03 -12.23
C GLU A 118 4.79 29.49 -11.19
N GLY A 119 5.85 30.25 -10.92
CA GLY A 119 6.93 29.85 -10.02
C GLY A 119 7.87 28.82 -10.64
N ALA A 120 8.32 27.83 -9.85
CA ALA A 120 9.20 26.77 -10.33
C ALA A 120 8.46 25.78 -11.24
N TYR A 121 7.26 25.40 -10.85
CA TYR A 121 6.27 24.61 -11.60
C TYR A 121 5.00 24.47 -10.76
N THR A 122 3.92 23.99 -11.37
CA THR A 122 2.67 23.65 -10.68
C THR A 122 2.33 22.19 -10.93
N GLU A 123 1.79 21.52 -9.92
CA GLU A 123 1.37 20.11 -10.00
C GLU A 123 -0.14 20.00 -9.89
N ARG A 124 -0.70 19.05 -10.63
CA ARG A 124 -2.10 18.64 -10.49
C ARG A 124 -2.29 17.18 -10.89
N GLU A 125 -3.27 16.54 -10.30
CA GLU A 125 -3.73 15.22 -10.76
C GLU A 125 -4.88 15.41 -11.76
N VAL A 126 -4.80 14.70 -12.88
CA VAL A 126 -5.79 14.73 -13.96
C VAL A 126 -6.14 13.30 -14.31
N VAL A 127 -7.41 13.06 -14.65
CA VAL A 127 -7.85 11.78 -15.19
C VAL A 127 -8.02 11.95 -16.69
N LEU A 128 -7.32 11.13 -17.49
CA LEU A 128 -7.44 11.13 -18.95
C LEU A 128 -8.80 10.57 -19.38
N ASP A 129 -9.13 10.71 -20.68
CA ASP A 129 -10.40 10.25 -21.23
C ASP A 129 -10.59 8.72 -21.15
N ASP A 130 -9.49 7.96 -21.07
CA ASP A 130 -9.47 6.51 -20.85
C ASP A 130 -9.62 6.09 -19.39
N GLY A 131 -9.70 7.07 -18.46
CA GLY A 131 -9.78 6.83 -17.01
C GLY A 131 -8.45 6.74 -16.30
N THR A 132 -7.31 6.85 -16.99
CA THR A 132 -5.98 6.76 -16.41
C THR A 132 -5.69 7.98 -15.54
N PRO A 133 -5.36 7.82 -14.24
CA PRO A 133 -4.95 8.92 -13.39
C PRO A 133 -3.50 9.31 -13.72
N VAL A 134 -3.27 10.59 -13.97
CA VAL A 134 -1.99 11.16 -14.39
C VAL A 134 -1.60 12.31 -13.48
N MET A 135 -0.37 12.32 -13.00
CA MET A 135 0.22 13.47 -12.34
C MET A 135 0.84 14.37 -13.41
N VAL A 136 0.37 15.60 -13.48
CA VAL A 136 0.81 16.60 -14.46
C VAL A 136 1.60 17.68 -13.76
N ALA A 137 2.83 17.94 -14.23
CA ALA A 137 3.60 19.10 -13.87
C ALA A 137 3.58 20.10 -15.04
N SER A 138 3.36 21.34 -14.73
CA SER A 138 3.23 22.43 -15.68
C SER A 138 4.18 23.57 -15.34
N HIS A 139 4.88 24.07 -16.32
CA HIS A 139 5.75 25.25 -16.16
C HIS A 139 5.61 26.17 -17.36
N ARG A 140 5.55 27.47 -17.07
CA ARG A 140 5.48 28.53 -18.09
C ARG A 140 6.88 29.05 -18.37
N ARG A 141 7.33 28.88 -19.60
CA ARG A 141 8.67 29.32 -20.03
C ARG A 141 8.60 30.25 -21.23
N PHE A 142 9.55 31.15 -21.29
CA PHE A 142 9.79 32.00 -22.46
C PHE A 142 10.84 31.36 -23.35
N PHE A 143 10.53 31.22 -24.62
CA PHE A 143 11.41 30.71 -25.65
C PHE A 143 11.70 31.83 -26.65
N ASP A 144 12.89 31.85 -27.23
CA ASP A 144 13.34 32.81 -28.26
C ASP A 144 13.05 34.29 -27.91
N GLY A 145 13.17 34.64 -26.64
CA GLY A 145 13.12 36.01 -26.13
C GLY A 145 11.73 36.51 -25.78
N ASP A 146 10.65 36.11 -26.46
CA ASP A 146 9.30 36.68 -26.22
C ASP A 146 8.13 35.70 -26.36
N ARG A 147 8.35 34.46 -26.76
CA ARG A 147 7.30 33.47 -26.91
C ARG A 147 7.07 32.72 -25.60
N ALA A 148 6.02 33.05 -24.89
CA ALA A 148 5.61 32.30 -23.72
C ALA A 148 4.89 31.00 -24.14
N ALA A 149 5.30 29.88 -23.59
CA ALA A 149 4.58 28.61 -23.72
C ALA A 149 4.43 27.93 -22.37
N LEU A 150 3.34 27.21 -22.19
CA LEU A 150 3.07 26.35 -21.05
C LEU A 150 3.45 24.92 -21.43
N VAL A 151 4.51 24.40 -20.82
CA VAL A 151 4.93 23.02 -21.01
C VAL A 151 4.30 22.18 -19.92
N ARG A 152 3.59 21.14 -20.29
CA ARG A 152 2.99 20.14 -19.41
C ARG A 152 3.64 18.79 -19.64
N VAL A 153 4.04 18.14 -18.56
CA VAL A 153 4.54 16.78 -18.59
C VAL A 153 3.72 15.96 -17.62
N GLY A 154 3.16 14.86 -18.08
CA GLY A 154 2.31 13.97 -17.31
C GLY A 154 2.88 12.56 -17.21
N TYR A 155 2.66 11.92 -16.07
CA TYR A 155 3.02 10.52 -15.82
C TYR A 155 1.84 9.76 -15.24
N SER A 156 1.60 8.56 -15.77
CA SER A 156 0.57 7.66 -15.24
C SER A 156 0.88 7.29 -13.79
N LEU A 157 -0.13 7.39 -12.93
CA LEU A 157 -0.09 6.92 -11.55
C LEU A 157 -0.43 5.43 -11.43
N GLU A 158 -0.99 4.83 -12.49
CA GLU A 158 -1.46 3.45 -12.48
C GLU A 158 -0.38 2.43 -12.10
N PRO A 159 0.87 2.47 -12.62
CA PRO A 159 1.92 1.54 -12.22
C PRO A 159 2.29 1.67 -10.73
N THR A 160 2.17 2.88 -10.17
CA THR A 160 2.44 3.13 -8.75
C THR A 160 1.36 2.54 -7.87
N ASP A 161 0.10 2.75 -8.22
CA ASP A 161 -1.05 2.23 -7.49
C ASP A 161 -1.15 0.71 -7.59
N GLN A 162 -0.82 0.12 -8.74
CA GLN A 162 -0.73 -1.33 -8.92
C GLN A 162 0.34 -1.93 -8.00
N ARG A 163 1.55 -1.36 -7.94
CA ARG A 163 2.63 -1.84 -7.06
C ARG A 163 2.22 -1.82 -5.59
N VAL A 164 1.56 -0.75 -5.15
CA VAL A 164 1.07 -0.66 -3.76
C VAL A 164 0.02 -1.73 -3.49
N ARG A 165 -0.92 -1.92 -4.41
CA ARG A 165 -1.97 -2.94 -4.28
C ARG A 165 -1.39 -4.34 -4.24
N ASP A 166 -0.47 -4.68 -5.14
CA ASP A 166 0.18 -5.99 -5.20
C ASP A 166 0.97 -6.26 -3.92
N TRP A 167 1.71 -5.27 -3.43
CA TRP A 167 2.42 -5.36 -2.15
C TRP A 167 1.47 -5.61 -0.97
N VAL A 168 0.34 -4.92 -0.92
CA VAL A 168 -0.69 -5.14 0.13
C VAL A 168 -1.27 -6.54 0.04
N LEU A 169 -1.59 -7.03 -1.15
CA LEU A 169 -2.12 -8.38 -1.36
C LEU A 169 -1.12 -9.46 -0.95
N ASP A 170 0.15 -9.34 -1.34
CA ASP A 170 1.22 -10.26 -0.97
C ASP A 170 1.44 -10.27 0.54
N THR A 171 1.39 -9.10 1.17
CA THR A 171 1.52 -8.96 2.62
C THR A 171 0.33 -9.58 3.36
N LEU A 172 -0.90 -9.38 2.89
CA LEU A 172 -2.09 -9.99 3.46
C LEU A 172 -2.07 -11.52 3.33
N TRP A 173 -1.60 -12.03 2.21
CA TRP A 173 -1.47 -13.47 1.98
C TRP A 173 -0.42 -14.09 2.91
N SER A 174 0.76 -13.47 3.01
CA SER A 174 1.82 -13.90 3.93
C SER A 174 1.40 -13.82 5.40
N LEU A 175 0.62 -12.79 5.78
CA LEU A 175 0.01 -12.66 7.09
C LEU A 175 -0.92 -13.84 7.42
N GLY A 176 -1.77 -14.24 6.48
CA GLY A 176 -2.67 -15.39 6.66
C GLY A 176 -1.91 -16.67 7.01
N VAL A 177 -0.83 -16.94 6.28
CA VAL A 177 0.06 -18.08 6.53
C VAL A 177 0.74 -17.97 7.90
N MET A 178 1.27 -16.81 8.24
CA MET A 178 1.95 -16.57 9.52
C MET A 178 1.01 -16.71 10.71
N LEU A 179 -0.21 -16.21 10.61
CA LEU A 179 -1.25 -16.37 11.64
C LEU A 179 -1.67 -17.84 11.82
N ALA A 180 -1.76 -18.61 10.74
CA ALA A 180 -2.05 -20.04 10.83
C ALA A 180 -0.94 -20.79 11.57
N ILE A 181 0.33 -20.52 11.25
CA ILE A 181 1.49 -21.11 11.93
C ILE A 181 1.52 -20.69 13.40
N ALA A 182 1.34 -19.41 13.70
CA ALA A 182 1.32 -18.89 15.07
C ALA A 182 0.16 -19.47 15.88
N GLY A 183 -1.02 -19.63 15.27
CA GLY A 183 -2.18 -20.25 15.89
C GLY A 183 -1.95 -21.72 16.25
N ILE A 184 -1.38 -22.50 15.34
CA ILE A 184 -1.03 -23.91 15.57
C ILE A 184 0.03 -24.01 16.67
N ALA A 185 1.11 -23.24 16.59
CA ALA A 185 2.17 -23.23 17.57
C ALA A 185 1.66 -22.82 18.96
N GLY A 186 0.87 -21.75 19.07
CA GLY A 186 0.24 -21.29 20.30
C GLY A 186 -0.69 -22.34 20.90
N PHE A 187 -1.48 -23.02 20.09
CA PHE A 187 -2.34 -24.12 20.53
C PHE A 187 -1.55 -25.30 21.09
N LEU A 188 -0.46 -25.72 20.40
CA LEU A 188 0.39 -26.82 20.83
C LEU A 188 1.13 -26.48 22.14
N LEU A 189 1.67 -25.27 22.25
CA LEU A 189 2.33 -24.76 23.46
C LEU A 189 1.38 -24.72 24.65
N THR A 190 0.20 -24.15 24.47
CA THR A 190 -0.84 -24.09 25.50
C THR A 190 -1.28 -25.49 25.94
N ARG A 191 -1.41 -26.43 24.99
CA ARG A 191 -1.72 -27.84 25.29
C ARG A 191 -0.63 -28.49 26.15
N ARG A 192 0.64 -28.29 25.81
CA ARG A 192 1.77 -28.83 26.58
C ARG A 192 1.88 -28.20 27.97
N ALA A 193 1.79 -26.88 28.07
CA ALA A 193 1.93 -26.16 29.34
C ALA A 193 0.83 -26.49 30.35
N LEU A 194 -0.39 -26.78 29.89
CA LEU A 194 -1.51 -27.11 30.76
C LEU A 194 -1.68 -28.61 31.03
N GLN A 195 -0.90 -29.46 30.37
CA GLN A 195 -0.94 -30.92 30.58
C GLN A 195 -0.58 -31.35 32.00
N PRO A 196 0.47 -30.80 32.67
CA PRO A 196 0.80 -31.13 34.05
C PRO A 196 -0.33 -30.79 35.04
N ILE A 197 -0.95 -29.61 34.87
CA ILE A 197 -2.08 -29.15 35.71
C ILE A 197 -3.29 -30.09 35.57
N ALA A 198 -3.59 -30.50 34.35
CA ALA A 198 -4.67 -31.44 34.08
C ALA A 198 -4.39 -32.85 34.68
N ARG A 199 -3.11 -33.28 34.74
CA ARG A 199 -2.70 -34.53 35.39
C ARG A 199 -2.83 -34.46 36.91
N MET A 200 -2.44 -33.35 37.53
CA MET A 200 -2.60 -33.13 38.96
C MET A 200 -4.05 -33.09 39.39
N ALA A 201 -4.90 -32.36 38.64
CA ALA A 201 -6.34 -32.34 38.93
C ALA A 201 -6.98 -33.72 38.88
N ARG A 202 -6.60 -34.58 37.94
CA ARG A 202 -7.09 -35.95 37.85
C ARG A 202 -6.66 -36.82 39.06
N ARG A 203 -5.40 -36.65 39.53
CA ARG A 203 -4.91 -37.40 40.69
C ARG A 203 -5.63 -37.00 41.97
N VAL A 204 -5.96 -35.73 42.15
CA VAL A 204 -6.77 -35.25 43.28
C VAL A 204 -8.19 -35.84 43.25
N GLU A 205 -8.81 -35.93 42.07
CA GLU A 205 -10.14 -36.53 41.91
C GLU A 205 -10.14 -38.05 42.25
N THR A 206 -9.10 -38.78 41.80
CA THR A 206 -8.99 -40.21 42.10
C THR A 206 -8.74 -40.45 43.58
N MET A 207 -7.88 -39.67 44.24
CA MET A 207 -7.64 -39.76 45.69
C MET A 207 -8.86 -39.40 46.52
N SER A 208 -9.71 -38.45 46.06
CA SER A 208 -10.93 -38.08 46.74
C SER A 208 -12.00 -39.16 46.63
N ALA A 209 -12.09 -39.86 45.47
CA ALA A 209 -13.01 -40.95 45.25
C ALA A 209 -12.65 -42.22 46.07
N GLU A 210 -11.35 -42.54 46.14
CA GLU A 210 -10.87 -43.66 46.95
C GLU A 210 -11.09 -43.46 48.48
N ARG A 211 -10.88 -42.23 49.00
CA ARG A 211 -11.16 -41.92 50.39
C ARG A 211 -12.64 -41.89 50.76
N LEU A 212 -13.55 -41.70 49.80
CA LEU A 212 -14.99 -41.79 50.05
C LEU A 212 -15.53 -43.22 50.07
N SER A 213 -14.79 -44.18 49.48
CA SER A 213 -15.12 -45.59 49.53
C SER A 213 -14.56 -46.30 50.78
N GLU A 214 -13.59 -45.66 51.45
CA GLU A 214 -13.00 -46.15 52.72
C GLU A 214 -13.74 -45.55 53.93
N ARG A 215 -15.10 -45.61 53.92
CA ARG A 215 -15.88 -45.40 55.13
C ARG A 215 -15.84 -46.68 55.90
N LEU A 216 -15.20 -46.57 57.07
CA LEU A 216 -15.17 -47.45 58.22
C LEU A 216 -16.36 -48.42 58.30
N PRO A 217 -16.11 -49.69 58.50
CA PRO A 217 -17.15 -50.55 59.00
C PRO A 217 -17.50 -50.04 60.41
N VAL A 218 -18.75 -49.67 60.59
CA VAL A 218 -19.30 -49.46 61.92
C VAL A 218 -19.44 -50.88 62.49
N GLU A 219 -18.38 -51.31 63.19
CA GLU A 219 -18.44 -52.46 64.05
C GLU A 219 -19.23 -52.09 65.29
N GLY A 220 -20.23 -52.89 65.55
CA GLY A 220 -21.25 -52.91 66.53
C GLY A 220 -20.94 -52.26 67.87
N ALA A 221 -21.87 -51.44 68.28
CA ALA A 221 -22.17 -51.29 69.67
C ALA A 221 -23.31 -52.19 70.00
N ASP A 222 -22.91 -53.41 70.37
CA ASP A 222 -23.79 -54.27 71.16
C ASP A 222 -23.56 -53.93 72.63
N GLU A 223 -24.67 -53.64 73.27
CA GLU A 223 -25.10 -53.94 74.59
C GLU A 223 -24.15 -53.84 75.79
N GLU A 224 -24.38 -52.90 76.68
CA GLU A 224 -24.98 -53.15 78.00
C GLU A 224 -25.40 -51.81 78.63
#